data_9e434d8e8ae5bb21cf4699813c336fe3
#
_entry.id   9e434d8e8ae5bb21cf4699813c336fe3
#
_cell.length_a   1.000
_cell.length_b   1.000
_cell.length_c   1.000
_cell.angle_alpha   90.00
_cell.angle_beta   90.00
_cell.angle_gamma   90.00
#
_symmetry.space_group_name_H-M   'P 1'
#
loop_
_entity.id
_entity.type
_entity.pdbx_description
1 polymer ?
#
loop_
_entity_poly.entity_id
_entity_poly.type
_entity_poly.pdbx_seq_one_letter_code
_entity_poly.pdbx_strand_id
1 'polypeptide(L)'
;MSNAYEKLSFKRKQLQNDGLAPYWFTTAGYQLVTEKHYLDTAETPKDMYTRIAKRAAELTTIRIPAQFGYSSWFDAYFDVMWKGWLSPSTPVLSNMGNERGHPIACSGTHLGDSISSFYSARKEIAQLTQRGYGTSWCLDPVRHRGAPISKGGTANGVMQPASGAVQDTREVSQGGVRRGSIGQYLNILHPDFDEVCDQLISDHDGWNIGWNFTEEFKHLYRTDQDRADHIWKRILRTKMITGKGYFLFLDKVNRDRPQVYKDKGFFVRHSNLCSEIELMSDKDHSFTCVLSSMNVTKFDEWKGTYAVQIATIFLDAVIEDMLIKAKREEGFEKVIAFTEKSRAIGLGQLGIATYFQMKNWVFGDFQSIQFNQQLTKILDEESLKASKLLAATLGEPEWLIGYGERFTHRLAFPPTKSTAIIQGGCSEGINPVYANVYTQKTAGGTIYRVNPVLLDLMKERGKYTEETLERINSAQGSVQGEDWLTDHEKKVFKTAFEINQEAILLLASHRQRIMSQGGGGQGQSVNLFFQKEESESEISRIHNLAFEDEWIHGLYYVHSLNKESTYKVNKDECEGCSG
;
A
#
# COMPACT_ATOMS: atom_id res chain seq x y z
N MET A 1 -34.32 -14.91 -14.06
CA MET A 1 -32.90 -15.35 -14.15
C MET A 1 -32.21 -14.90 -12.90
N SER A 2 -31.62 -15.79 -12.10
CA SER A 2 -30.88 -15.38 -10.92
C SER A 2 -29.68 -14.52 -11.36
N ASN A 3 -29.50 -13.37 -10.72
CA ASN A 3 -28.41 -12.44 -10.96
C ASN A 3 -27.05 -13.16 -10.75
N ALA A 4 -26.05 -12.85 -11.55
CA ALA A 4 -24.71 -13.46 -11.44
C ALA A 4 -24.12 -13.32 -10.01
N TYR A 5 -24.41 -12.20 -9.33
CA TYR A 5 -24.00 -11.98 -7.95
C TYR A 5 -24.70 -12.92 -6.95
N GLU A 6 -25.98 -13.25 -7.18
CA GLU A 6 -26.70 -14.23 -6.34
C GLU A 6 -26.08 -15.63 -6.48
N LYS A 7 -25.68 -16.02 -7.70
CA LYS A 7 -24.98 -17.30 -7.95
C LYS A 7 -23.62 -17.34 -7.23
N LEU A 8 -22.86 -16.24 -7.26
CA LEU A 8 -21.60 -16.12 -6.52
C LEU A 8 -21.83 -16.19 -5.00
N SER A 9 -22.87 -15.51 -4.50
CA SER A 9 -23.24 -15.55 -3.10
C SER A 9 -23.64 -16.96 -2.65
N PHE A 10 -24.42 -17.66 -3.46
CA PHE A 10 -24.81 -19.06 -3.19
C PHE A 10 -23.57 -19.96 -3.17
N LYS A 11 -22.71 -19.86 -4.20
CA LYS A 11 -21.48 -20.67 -4.28
C LYS A 11 -20.55 -20.41 -3.08
N ARG A 12 -20.35 -19.14 -2.71
CA ARG A 12 -19.56 -18.79 -1.53
C ARG A 12 -20.11 -19.40 -0.25
N LYS A 13 -21.43 -19.28 -0.02
CA LYS A 13 -22.09 -19.87 1.17
C LYS A 13 -21.94 -21.40 1.20
N GLN A 14 -22.08 -22.05 0.04
CA GLN A 14 -21.84 -23.49 -0.07
C GLN A 14 -20.41 -23.85 0.33
N LEU A 15 -19.40 -23.15 -0.24
CA LEU A 15 -18.00 -23.38 0.13
C LEU A 15 -17.72 -23.14 1.62
N GLN A 16 -18.37 -22.16 2.24
CA GLN A 16 -18.25 -21.93 3.67
C GLN A 16 -18.87 -23.07 4.50
N ASN A 17 -20.04 -23.58 4.11
CA ASN A 17 -20.70 -24.71 4.76
C ASN A 17 -19.87 -26.00 4.65
N ASP A 18 -19.20 -26.17 3.51
CA ASP A 18 -18.33 -27.32 3.23
C ASP A 18 -16.91 -27.15 3.88
N GLY A 19 -16.66 -26.03 4.58
CA GLY A 19 -15.35 -25.73 5.16
C GLY A 19 -14.23 -25.46 4.14
N LEU A 20 -14.60 -25.05 2.92
CA LEU A 20 -13.71 -24.77 1.80
C LEU A 20 -13.47 -23.27 1.56
N ALA A 21 -14.15 -22.41 2.28
CA ALA A 21 -13.90 -20.96 2.33
C ALA A 21 -13.97 -20.45 3.77
N PRO A 22 -13.17 -19.44 4.15
CA PRO A 22 -13.23 -18.86 5.49
C PRO A 22 -14.59 -18.24 5.78
N TYR A 23 -15.04 -18.31 7.04
CA TYR A 23 -16.34 -17.76 7.47
C TYR A 23 -16.46 -16.24 7.25
N TRP A 24 -15.34 -15.53 7.30
CA TRP A 24 -15.26 -14.07 7.13
C TRP A 24 -15.24 -13.61 5.66
N PHE A 25 -15.15 -14.52 4.68
CA PHE A 25 -15.26 -14.16 3.26
C PHE A 25 -16.63 -13.58 2.94
N THR A 26 -16.65 -12.37 2.37
CA THR A 26 -17.83 -11.79 1.76
C THR A 26 -17.99 -12.26 0.31
N THR A 27 -19.16 -12.05 -0.28
CA THR A 27 -19.36 -12.33 -1.72
C THR A 27 -18.42 -11.47 -2.58
N ALA A 28 -18.12 -10.24 -2.15
CA ALA A 28 -17.16 -9.37 -2.83
C ALA A 28 -15.73 -9.92 -2.78
N GLY A 29 -15.30 -10.39 -1.62
CA GLY A 29 -13.98 -11.02 -1.47
C GLY A 29 -13.87 -12.26 -2.34
N TYR A 30 -14.91 -13.12 -2.36
CA TYR A 30 -14.94 -14.31 -3.21
C TYR A 30 -14.93 -13.95 -4.71
N GLN A 31 -15.70 -12.96 -5.12
CA GLN A 31 -15.71 -12.44 -6.49
C GLN A 31 -14.30 -11.97 -6.90
N LEU A 32 -13.65 -11.19 -6.05
CA LEU A 32 -12.33 -10.64 -6.34
C LEU A 32 -11.26 -11.72 -6.53
N VAL A 33 -11.18 -12.71 -5.63
CA VAL A 33 -10.18 -13.78 -5.75
C VAL A 33 -10.41 -14.66 -7.00
N THR A 34 -11.67 -14.77 -7.45
CA THR A 34 -12.04 -15.51 -8.65
C THR A 34 -11.76 -14.72 -9.92
N GLU A 35 -12.24 -13.48 -10.01
CA GLU A 35 -12.11 -12.63 -11.21
C GLU A 35 -10.66 -12.19 -11.49
N LYS A 36 -9.85 -12.04 -10.43
CA LYS A 36 -8.44 -11.68 -10.54
C LYS A 36 -7.50 -12.88 -10.61
N HIS A 37 -8.05 -14.05 -10.78
CA HIS A 37 -7.28 -15.30 -10.91
C HIS A 37 -6.27 -15.53 -9.77
N TYR A 38 -6.62 -15.15 -8.51
CA TYR A 38 -5.80 -15.49 -7.35
C TYR A 38 -5.92 -16.99 -7.03
N LEU A 39 -7.06 -17.59 -7.40
CA LEU A 39 -7.24 -19.05 -7.40
C LEU A 39 -6.63 -19.64 -8.67
N ASP A 40 -5.98 -20.80 -8.55
CA ASP A 40 -5.62 -21.62 -9.69
C ASP A 40 -6.86 -22.33 -10.27
N THR A 41 -6.71 -22.97 -11.42
CA THR A 41 -7.81 -23.71 -12.05
C THR A 41 -8.35 -24.76 -11.07
N ALA A 42 -9.66 -24.69 -10.79
CA ALA A 42 -10.39 -25.55 -9.87
C ALA A 42 -10.02 -25.40 -8.36
N GLU A 43 -9.16 -24.46 -7.96
CA GLU A 43 -8.89 -24.18 -6.55
C GLU A 43 -10.12 -23.61 -5.83
N THR A 44 -10.30 -24.04 -4.58
CA THR A 44 -11.14 -23.36 -3.60
C THR A 44 -10.30 -22.34 -2.81
N PRO A 45 -10.90 -21.40 -2.06
CA PRO A 45 -10.16 -20.55 -1.15
C PRO A 45 -9.28 -21.33 -0.15
N LYS A 46 -9.73 -22.51 0.29
CA LYS A 46 -8.93 -23.39 1.18
C LYS A 46 -7.69 -23.92 0.47
N ASP A 47 -7.82 -24.33 -0.80
CA ASP A 47 -6.69 -24.83 -1.57
C ASP A 47 -5.65 -23.74 -1.82
N MET A 48 -6.08 -22.49 -2.11
CA MET A 48 -5.20 -21.34 -2.23
C MET A 48 -4.38 -21.10 -0.96
N TYR A 49 -5.03 -21.02 0.22
CA TYR A 49 -4.31 -20.86 1.48
C TYR A 49 -3.43 -22.05 1.82
N THR A 50 -3.86 -23.28 1.46
CA THR A 50 -3.06 -24.50 1.63
C THR A 50 -1.81 -24.46 0.75
N ARG A 51 -1.93 -24.06 -0.53
CA ARG A 51 -0.81 -23.91 -1.46
C ARG A 51 0.24 -22.93 -0.90
N ILE A 52 -0.21 -21.77 -0.44
CA ILE A 52 0.65 -20.71 0.11
C ILE A 52 1.35 -21.21 1.40
N ALA A 53 0.59 -21.76 2.35
CA ALA A 53 1.11 -22.26 3.61
C ALA A 53 2.11 -23.41 3.41
N LYS A 54 1.81 -24.33 2.51
CA LYS A 54 2.71 -25.45 2.16
C LYS A 54 4.02 -24.92 1.58
N ARG A 55 3.94 -24.02 0.60
CA ARG A 55 5.13 -23.44 -0.02
C ARG A 55 5.98 -22.65 1.00
N ALA A 56 5.36 -21.85 1.84
CA ALA A 56 6.06 -21.14 2.89
C ALA A 56 6.74 -22.09 3.89
N ALA A 57 6.07 -23.15 4.30
CA ALA A 57 6.63 -24.14 5.21
C ALA A 57 7.79 -24.91 4.60
N GLU A 58 7.75 -25.25 3.31
CA GLU A 58 8.88 -25.87 2.58
C GLU A 58 10.13 -24.99 2.57
N LEU A 59 9.94 -23.66 2.53
CA LEU A 59 11.02 -22.68 2.47
C LEU A 59 11.53 -22.23 3.84
N THR A 60 10.76 -22.47 4.91
CA THR A 60 11.15 -22.12 6.28
C THR A 60 11.98 -23.23 6.89
N THR A 61 13.29 -23.06 6.91
CA THR A 61 14.24 -24.11 7.32
C THR A 61 14.50 -24.17 8.83
N ILE A 62 14.10 -23.14 9.59
CA ILE A 62 14.21 -23.15 11.05
C ILE A 62 13.17 -24.07 11.69
N ARG A 63 13.54 -24.68 12.81
CA ARG A 63 12.57 -25.43 13.62
C ARG A 63 11.56 -24.45 14.24
N ILE A 64 10.27 -24.81 14.21
CA ILE A 64 9.25 -23.99 14.87
C ILE A 64 9.48 -23.95 16.38
N PRO A 65 9.51 -22.74 17.01
CA PRO A 65 9.65 -22.64 18.45
C PRO A 65 8.44 -23.24 19.18
N ALA A 66 8.69 -24.08 20.19
CA ALA A 66 7.62 -24.77 20.92
C ALA A 66 6.59 -23.81 21.54
N GLN A 67 7.04 -22.62 21.98
CA GLN A 67 6.15 -21.60 22.54
C GLN A 67 5.13 -21.03 21.55
N PHE A 68 5.31 -21.22 20.23
CA PHE A 68 4.34 -20.77 19.23
C PHE A 68 3.05 -21.63 19.26
N GLY A 69 3.10 -22.84 19.84
CA GLY A 69 1.93 -23.69 20.04
C GLY A 69 1.48 -24.46 18.80
N TYR A 70 2.30 -24.53 17.75
CA TYR A 70 2.02 -25.27 16.52
C TYR A 70 2.99 -26.45 16.35
N SER A 71 2.54 -27.52 15.70
CA SER A 71 3.36 -28.70 15.41
C SER A 71 4.25 -28.53 14.19
N SER A 72 3.86 -27.67 13.24
CA SER A 72 4.58 -27.40 12.02
C SER A 72 4.40 -25.94 11.55
N TRP A 73 5.31 -25.46 10.69
CA TRP A 73 5.16 -24.19 10.02
C TRP A 73 3.95 -24.14 9.09
N PHE A 74 3.59 -25.29 8.49
CA PHE A 74 2.36 -25.35 7.70
C PHE A 74 1.12 -25.01 8.54
N ASP A 75 0.99 -25.64 9.71
CA ASP A 75 -0.15 -25.39 10.59
C ASP A 75 -0.17 -23.93 11.05
N ALA A 76 0.99 -23.37 11.41
CA ALA A 76 1.10 -21.98 11.85
C ALA A 76 0.70 -20.99 10.74
N TYR A 77 1.22 -21.15 9.53
CA TYR A 77 0.91 -20.25 8.41
C TYR A 77 -0.53 -20.40 7.94
N PHE A 78 -1.00 -21.64 7.81
CA PHE A 78 -2.38 -21.87 7.43
C PHE A 78 -3.37 -21.28 8.43
N ASP A 79 -3.15 -21.49 9.72
CA ASP A 79 -4.03 -21.03 10.80
C ASP A 79 -4.15 -19.51 10.85
N VAL A 80 -3.03 -18.77 10.81
CA VAL A 80 -3.06 -17.30 10.87
C VAL A 80 -3.74 -16.68 9.63
N MET A 81 -3.60 -17.30 8.45
CA MET A 81 -4.30 -16.87 7.24
C MET A 81 -5.77 -17.27 7.28
N TRP A 82 -6.09 -18.51 7.67
CA TRP A 82 -7.45 -19.05 7.69
C TRP A 82 -8.35 -18.35 8.71
N LYS A 83 -7.80 -17.94 9.86
CA LYS A 83 -8.49 -17.11 10.85
C LYS A 83 -8.68 -15.65 10.39
N GLY A 84 -8.04 -15.24 9.30
CA GLY A 84 -8.04 -13.88 8.82
C GLY A 84 -7.21 -12.93 9.69
N TRP A 85 -6.22 -13.43 10.43
CA TRP A 85 -5.30 -12.63 11.23
C TRP A 85 -4.21 -12.00 10.36
N LEU A 86 -3.66 -12.80 9.42
CA LEU A 86 -2.71 -12.36 8.41
C LEU A 86 -3.41 -12.27 7.05
N SER A 87 -3.27 -11.13 6.40
CA SER A 87 -3.67 -10.88 5.02
C SER A 87 -2.44 -10.85 4.12
N PRO A 88 -2.11 -11.91 3.39
CA PRO A 88 -1.06 -11.86 2.38
C PRO A 88 -1.40 -10.83 1.30
N SER A 89 -0.37 -10.16 0.74
CA SER A 89 -0.56 -9.25 -0.39
C SER A 89 -1.08 -9.99 -1.63
N THR A 90 -1.72 -9.26 -2.55
CA THR A 90 -2.30 -9.88 -3.75
C THR A 90 -1.29 -10.65 -4.61
N PRO A 91 -0.03 -10.22 -4.78
CA PRO A 91 0.97 -11.05 -5.47
C PRO A 91 1.31 -12.35 -4.74
N VAL A 92 1.28 -12.36 -3.42
CA VAL A 92 1.46 -13.59 -2.64
C VAL A 92 0.28 -14.53 -2.86
N LEU A 93 -0.97 -14.01 -2.80
CA LEU A 93 -2.17 -14.81 -3.05
C LEU A 93 -2.17 -15.44 -4.46
N SER A 94 -1.75 -14.67 -5.47
CA SER A 94 -1.78 -15.12 -6.86
C SER A 94 -0.60 -15.98 -7.27
N ASN A 95 0.60 -15.74 -6.74
CA ASN A 95 1.84 -16.25 -7.32
C ASN A 95 2.64 -17.21 -6.42
N MET A 96 2.46 -17.17 -5.07
CA MET A 96 3.24 -18.04 -4.19
C MET A 96 2.82 -19.50 -4.35
N GLY A 97 3.81 -20.36 -4.54
CA GLY A 97 3.60 -21.81 -4.72
C GLY A 97 3.10 -22.22 -6.10
N ASN A 98 3.13 -21.33 -7.09
CA ASN A 98 2.91 -21.63 -8.52
C ASN A 98 3.91 -20.88 -9.40
N GLU A 99 3.88 -21.09 -10.71
CA GLU A 99 4.87 -20.53 -11.67
C GLU A 99 4.34 -19.30 -12.45
N ARG A 100 3.20 -18.68 -12.04
CA ARG A 100 2.57 -17.58 -12.80
C ARG A 100 3.33 -16.26 -12.75
N GLY A 101 4.03 -16.00 -11.65
CA GLY A 101 4.77 -14.76 -11.42
C GLY A 101 5.52 -14.79 -10.11
N HIS A 102 6.05 -13.63 -9.71
CA HIS A 102 6.76 -13.50 -8.43
C HIS A 102 5.82 -12.99 -7.33
N PRO A 103 6.00 -13.41 -6.06
CA PRO A 103 5.14 -12.98 -4.96
C PRO A 103 5.52 -11.59 -4.40
N ILE A 104 5.89 -10.66 -5.28
CA ILE A 104 6.39 -9.32 -4.94
C ILE A 104 5.43 -8.24 -5.40
N ALA A 105 5.14 -7.28 -4.52
CA ALA A 105 4.25 -6.17 -4.81
C ALA A 105 4.96 -5.00 -5.48
N CYS A 106 6.14 -4.62 -5.01
CA CYS A 106 6.79 -3.37 -5.37
C CYS A 106 8.28 -3.53 -5.66
N SER A 107 8.79 -2.72 -6.61
CA SER A 107 10.20 -2.58 -6.94
C SER A 107 10.55 -1.15 -7.31
N GLY A 108 11.82 -0.80 -7.17
CA GLY A 108 12.35 0.49 -7.61
C GLY A 108 13.67 0.33 -8.32
N THR A 109 13.72 0.87 -9.54
CA THR A 109 14.85 0.75 -10.47
C THR A 109 15.66 2.04 -10.50
N HIS A 110 16.97 1.93 -10.60
CA HIS A 110 17.87 3.07 -10.76
C HIS A 110 17.83 3.62 -12.18
N LEU A 111 17.80 4.96 -12.30
CA LEU A 111 17.90 5.68 -13.56
C LEU A 111 19.11 6.65 -13.51
N GLY A 112 20.00 6.55 -14.48
CA GLY A 112 21.10 7.50 -14.69
C GLY A 112 20.88 8.38 -15.93
N ASP A 113 21.67 9.45 -16.07
CA ASP A 113 21.53 10.44 -17.14
C ASP A 113 22.28 10.05 -18.42
N SER A 114 21.84 8.96 -19.07
CA SER A 114 22.37 8.53 -20.37
C SER A 114 21.35 7.69 -21.14
N ILE A 115 21.44 7.71 -22.47
CA ILE A 115 20.58 6.88 -23.33
C ILE A 115 20.70 5.39 -22.96
N SER A 116 21.89 4.90 -22.70
CA SER A 116 22.11 3.51 -22.28
C SER A 116 21.37 3.20 -20.98
N SER A 117 21.44 4.11 -19.99
CA SER A 117 20.73 3.94 -18.72
C SER A 117 19.20 3.98 -18.92
N PHE A 118 18.68 4.86 -19.77
CA PHE A 118 17.24 4.97 -20.03
C PHE A 118 16.68 3.65 -20.58
N TYR A 119 17.31 3.08 -21.61
CA TYR A 119 16.82 1.84 -22.21
C TYR A 119 17.08 0.61 -21.34
N SER A 120 18.19 0.58 -20.59
CA SER A 120 18.45 -0.51 -19.64
C SER A 120 17.42 -0.52 -18.52
N ALA A 121 17.09 0.64 -17.93
CA ALA A 121 16.09 0.75 -16.88
C ALA A 121 14.67 0.42 -17.40
N ARG A 122 14.31 0.86 -18.61
CA ARG A 122 13.03 0.53 -19.25
C ARG A 122 12.89 -0.98 -19.52
N LYS A 123 13.96 -1.64 -20.00
CA LYS A 123 13.97 -3.11 -20.17
C LYS A 123 13.70 -3.80 -18.83
N GLU A 124 14.40 -3.39 -17.78
CA GLU A 124 14.21 -3.94 -16.43
C GLU A 124 12.77 -3.74 -15.93
N ILE A 125 12.21 -2.51 -16.07
CA ILE A 125 10.83 -2.20 -15.71
C ILE A 125 9.83 -3.11 -16.45
N ALA A 126 10.00 -3.31 -17.75
CA ALA A 126 9.13 -4.19 -18.53
C ALA A 126 9.18 -5.66 -18.03
N GLN A 127 10.38 -6.18 -17.74
CA GLN A 127 10.57 -7.54 -17.23
C GLN A 127 9.94 -7.71 -15.84
N LEU A 128 10.17 -6.77 -14.93
CA LEU A 128 9.56 -6.76 -13.60
C LEU A 128 8.02 -6.70 -13.68
N THR A 129 7.49 -5.80 -14.53
CA THR A 129 6.04 -5.67 -14.77
C THR A 129 5.42 -6.97 -15.26
N GLN A 130 6.07 -7.68 -16.16
CA GLN A 130 5.60 -8.97 -16.68
C GLN A 130 5.45 -10.03 -15.57
N ARG A 131 6.25 -9.94 -14.50
CA ARG A 131 6.19 -10.85 -13.35
C ARG A 131 5.31 -10.35 -12.20
N GLY A 132 4.61 -9.22 -12.40
CA GLY A 132 3.59 -8.72 -11.47
C GLY A 132 4.06 -7.63 -10.50
N TYR A 133 5.28 -7.09 -10.67
CA TYR A 133 5.77 -5.99 -9.84
C TYR A 133 5.10 -4.66 -10.22
N GLY A 134 4.72 -3.85 -9.24
CA GLY A 134 4.58 -2.42 -9.40
C GLY A 134 5.97 -1.79 -9.40
N THR A 135 6.28 -0.98 -10.40
CA THR A 135 7.63 -0.44 -10.58
C THR A 135 7.73 1.04 -10.23
N SER A 136 8.93 1.53 -9.96
CA SER A 136 9.19 2.95 -9.72
C SER A 136 10.62 3.33 -10.04
N TRP A 137 10.88 4.61 -10.24
CA TRP A 137 12.21 5.20 -10.39
C TRP A 137 12.27 6.67 -9.98
N CYS A 138 13.48 7.23 -9.91
CA CYS A 138 13.74 8.64 -9.68
C CYS A 138 14.24 9.31 -10.96
N LEU A 139 13.60 10.40 -11.38
CA LEU A 139 13.94 11.20 -12.54
C LEU A 139 14.96 12.31 -12.24
N ASP A 140 15.24 12.59 -10.96
CA ASP A 140 16.13 13.69 -10.54
C ASP A 140 17.51 13.69 -11.22
N PRO A 141 18.14 12.52 -11.51
CA PRO A 141 19.43 12.51 -12.19
C PRO A 141 19.38 12.96 -13.66
N VAL A 142 18.21 12.93 -14.29
CA VAL A 142 18.07 13.25 -15.72
C VAL A 142 18.17 14.76 -15.92
N ARG A 143 19.08 15.20 -16.78
CA ARG A 143 19.22 16.62 -17.10
C ARG A 143 17.95 17.20 -17.74
N HIS A 144 17.66 18.46 -17.45
CA HIS A 144 16.47 19.15 -17.93
C HIS A 144 16.45 19.37 -19.45
N ARG A 145 15.27 19.64 -20.00
CA ARG A 145 15.07 20.05 -21.40
C ARG A 145 15.92 21.29 -21.71
N GLY A 146 16.63 21.25 -22.86
CA GLY A 146 17.50 22.34 -23.28
C GLY A 146 18.90 22.31 -22.67
N ALA A 147 19.20 21.43 -21.70
CA ALA A 147 20.55 21.29 -21.18
C ALA A 147 21.53 20.83 -22.29
N PRO A 148 22.79 21.32 -22.26
CA PRO A 148 23.76 21.00 -23.30
C PRO A 148 24.18 19.52 -23.26
N ILE A 149 24.40 18.94 -24.46
CA ILE A 149 24.92 17.58 -24.62
C ILE A 149 26.39 17.68 -25.05
N SER A 150 27.26 16.83 -24.49
CA SER A 150 28.71 16.85 -24.69
C SER A 150 29.14 16.74 -26.15
N LYS A 151 28.33 16.16 -27.04
CA LYS A 151 28.59 16.02 -28.50
C LYS A 151 27.89 17.08 -29.35
N GLY A 152 27.35 18.15 -28.73
CA GLY A 152 26.58 19.20 -29.39
C GLY A 152 25.08 18.90 -29.44
N GLY A 153 24.27 19.96 -29.37
CA GLY A 153 22.81 19.89 -29.26
C GLY A 153 22.33 20.00 -27.81
N THR A 154 21.03 19.76 -27.59
CA THR A 154 20.35 19.90 -26.31
C THR A 154 19.56 18.66 -25.93
N ALA A 155 19.41 18.42 -24.64
CA ALA A 155 18.63 17.30 -24.07
C ALA A 155 17.12 17.53 -24.23
N ASN A 156 16.37 16.43 -24.27
CA ASN A 156 14.90 16.44 -24.31
C ASN A 156 14.24 16.42 -22.91
N GLY A 157 15.06 16.45 -21.84
CA GLY A 157 14.58 16.46 -20.47
C GLY A 157 14.02 15.13 -19.96
N VAL A 158 13.35 15.19 -18.82
CA VAL A 158 12.80 14.01 -18.12
C VAL A 158 11.68 13.32 -18.89
N MET A 159 10.99 14.04 -19.76
CA MET A 159 9.86 13.48 -20.53
C MET A 159 10.27 12.34 -21.46
N GLN A 160 11.52 12.32 -21.93
CA GLN A 160 12.01 11.29 -22.84
C GLN A 160 12.01 9.89 -22.21
N PRO A 161 12.70 9.63 -21.06
CA PRO A 161 12.63 8.33 -20.41
C PRO A 161 11.24 8.08 -19.81
N ALA A 162 10.60 9.10 -19.23
CA ALA A 162 9.35 8.99 -18.49
C ALA A 162 8.18 8.50 -19.36
N SER A 163 7.95 9.13 -20.52
CA SER A 163 6.89 8.70 -21.45
C SER A 163 7.12 7.30 -21.97
N GLY A 164 8.38 6.94 -22.24
CA GLY A 164 8.73 5.60 -22.70
C GLY A 164 8.40 4.53 -21.67
N ALA A 165 8.70 4.76 -20.40
CA ALA A 165 8.38 3.81 -19.32
C ALA A 165 6.86 3.66 -19.09
N VAL A 166 6.09 4.75 -19.20
CA VAL A 166 4.62 4.68 -19.15
C VAL A 166 4.10 3.80 -20.27
N GLN A 167 4.62 3.96 -21.50
CA GLN A 167 4.21 3.15 -22.64
C GLN A 167 4.58 1.67 -22.44
N ASP A 168 5.79 1.38 -21.96
CA ASP A 168 6.22 0.01 -21.66
C ASP A 168 5.27 -0.68 -20.67
N THR A 169 4.86 0.01 -19.59
CA THR A 169 3.95 -0.55 -18.58
C THR A 169 2.50 -0.66 -19.05
N ARG A 170 2.09 0.07 -20.09
CA ARG A 170 0.78 -0.12 -20.74
C ARG A 170 0.75 -1.33 -21.66
N GLU A 171 1.86 -1.60 -22.35
CA GLU A 171 1.99 -2.73 -23.27
C GLU A 171 2.27 -4.06 -22.55
N VAL A 172 2.98 -4.00 -21.43
CA VAL A 172 3.36 -5.18 -20.65
C VAL A 172 2.52 -5.27 -19.38
N SER A 173 1.96 -6.45 -19.13
CA SER A 173 1.20 -6.75 -17.91
C SER A 173 1.39 -8.20 -17.51
N GLN A 174 1.13 -8.52 -16.24
CA GLN A 174 0.98 -9.90 -15.81
C GLN A 174 -0.41 -10.40 -16.26
N GLY A 175 -0.48 -11.10 -17.38
CA GLY A 175 -1.67 -11.48 -18.13
C GLY A 175 -2.93 -11.74 -17.29
N GLY A 176 -3.88 -10.80 -17.30
CA GLY A 176 -5.16 -10.88 -16.60
C GLY A 176 -5.13 -10.69 -15.09
N VAL A 177 -3.96 -10.78 -14.43
CA VAL A 177 -3.83 -10.66 -12.96
C VAL A 177 -3.58 -9.22 -12.54
N ARG A 178 -2.55 -8.56 -13.08
CA ARG A 178 -2.17 -7.17 -12.77
C ARG A 178 -1.83 -6.38 -14.03
N ARG A 179 -2.33 -5.14 -14.11
CA ARG A 179 -1.88 -4.17 -15.11
C ARG A 179 -0.52 -3.61 -14.71
N GLY A 180 0.31 -3.28 -15.71
CA GLY A 180 1.56 -2.59 -15.49
C GLY A 180 1.32 -1.16 -15.02
N SER A 181 2.17 -0.67 -14.13
CA SER A 181 2.17 0.71 -13.65
C SER A 181 3.54 1.10 -13.12
N ILE A 182 3.89 2.38 -13.27
CA ILE A 182 5.15 2.95 -12.79
C ILE A 182 4.92 4.21 -11.97
N GLY A 183 5.57 4.29 -10.79
CA GLY A 183 5.70 5.51 -10.00
C GLY A 183 6.96 6.28 -10.42
N GLN A 184 6.83 7.54 -10.77
CA GLN A 184 7.93 8.36 -11.24
C GLN A 184 8.15 9.53 -10.29
N TYR A 185 9.30 9.60 -9.66
CA TYR A 185 9.62 10.60 -8.64
C TYR A 185 10.51 11.70 -9.23
N LEU A 186 10.16 12.96 -8.96
CA LEU A 186 10.89 14.13 -9.44
C LEU A 186 10.98 15.18 -8.34
N ASN A 187 12.16 15.77 -8.18
CA ASN A 187 12.35 16.92 -7.30
C ASN A 187 11.51 18.11 -7.79
N ILE A 188 10.78 18.72 -6.87
CA ILE A 188 9.91 19.88 -7.16
C ILE A 188 10.66 21.11 -7.68
N LEU A 189 11.98 21.16 -7.48
CA LEU A 189 12.85 22.24 -7.98
C LEU A 189 13.45 21.91 -9.36
N HIS A 190 13.15 20.74 -9.93
CA HIS A 190 13.67 20.37 -11.25
C HIS A 190 13.12 21.33 -12.32
N PRO A 191 13.94 21.80 -13.28
CA PRO A 191 13.50 22.77 -14.29
C PRO A 191 12.34 22.28 -15.17
N ASP A 192 12.18 20.97 -15.38
CA ASP A 192 11.07 20.38 -16.15
C ASP A 192 9.79 20.17 -15.31
N PHE A 193 9.73 20.67 -14.08
CA PHE A 193 8.62 20.48 -13.15
C PHE A 193 7.25 20.85 -13.72
N ASP A 194 7.14 22.03 -14.35
CA ASP A 194 5.87 22.49 -14.91
C ASP A 194 5.39 21.62 -16.07
N GLU A 195 6.31 21.15 -16.93
CA GLU A 195 5.99 20.23 -18.03
C GLU A 195 5.44 18.89 -17.50
N VAL A 196 6.01 18.38 -16.41
CA VAL A 196 5.53 17.14 -15.77
C VAL A 196 4.17 17.34 -15.11
N CYS A 197 3.90 18.50 -14.51
CA CYS A 197 2.56 18.85 -14.00
C CYS A 197 1.52 18.87 -15.13
N ASP A 198 1.83 19.49 -16.27
CA ASP A 198 0.94 19.53 -17.43
C ASP A 198 0.65 18.13 -17.97
N GLN A 199 1.68 17.29 -18.05
CA GLN A 199 1.53 15.91 -18.47
C GLN A 199 0.65 15.10 -17.53
N LEU A 200 0.81 15.25 -16.21
CA LEU A 200 -0.02 14.56 -15.20
C LEU A 200 -1.49 14.98 -15.32
N ILE A 201 -1.78 16.25 -15.58
CA ILE A 201 -3.14 16.73 -15.79
C ILE A 201 -3.75 16.16 -17.09
N SER A 202 -2.95 16.11 -18.18
CA SER A 202 -3.43 15.66 -19.49
C SER A 202 -3.66 14.15 -19.58
N ASP A 203 -2.91 13.34 -18.83
CA ASP A 203 -2.96 11.87 -18.84
C ASP A 203 -2.82 11.31 -17.42
N HIS A 204 -3.73 11.70 -16.54
CA HIS A 204 -3.69 11.26 -15.13
C HIS A 204 -3.91 9.75 -14.95
N ASP A 205 -4.52 9.04 -15.90
CA ASP A 205 -4.72 7.60 -15.81
C ASP A 205 -3.41 6.82 -16.03
N GLY A 206 -2.58 7.27 -16.96
CA GLY A 206 -1.30 6.62 -17.30
C GLY A 206 -0.11 7.05 -16.45
N TRP A 207 -0.17 8.25 -15.84
CA TRP A 207 0.94 8.82 -15.10
C TRP A 207 0.73 8.78 -13.60
N ASN A 208 1.77 8.36 -12.86
CA ASN A 208 1.82 8.42 -11.40
C ASN A 208 3.12 9.14 -11.01
N ILE A 209 2.97 10.38 -10.58
CA ILE A 209 4.10 11.24 -10.20
C ILE A 209 4.18 11.35 -8.69
N GLY A 210 5.38 11.16 -8.15
CA GLY A 210 5.77 11.50 -6.79
C GLY A 210 6.69 12.72 -6.80
N TRP A 211 6.44 13.66 -5.94
CA TRP A 211 7.22 14.88 -5.79
C TRP A 211 8.20 14.73 -4.62
N ASN A 212 9.50 14.77 -4.92
CA ASN A 212 10.56 14.79 -3.92
C ASN A 212 10.71 16.20 -3.34
N PHE A 213 10.43 16.35 -2.06
CA PHE A 213 10.68 17.58 -1.30
C PHE A 213 11.99 17.46 -0.53
N THR A 214 12.83 18.49 -0.65
CA THR A 214 14.11 18.61 0.05
C THR A 214 14.16 19.90 0.86
N GLU A 215 15.12 20.02 1.80
CA GLU A 215 15.35 21.24 2.58
C GLU A 215 15.63 22.46 1.70
N GLU A 216 16.07 22.25 0.45
CA GLU A 216 16.24 23.32 -0.54
C GLU A 216 14.93 24.04 -0.83
N PHE A 217 13.79 23.35 -0.79
CA PHE A 217 12.49 24.00 -0.94
C PHE A 217 12.14 24.90 0.25
N LYS A 218 12.48 24.50 1.48
CA LYS A 218 12.34 25.38 2.65
C LYS A 218 13.26 26.60 2.55
N HIS A 219 14.46 26.42 2.00
CA HIS A 219 15.36 27.54 1.74
C HIS A 219 14.77 28.49 0.69
N LEU A 220 14.13 27.96 -0.36
CA LEU A 220 13.48 28.75 -1.40
C LEU A 220 12.40 29.68 -0.85
N TYR A 221 11.60 29.22 0.11
CA TYR A 221 10.62 30.08 0.79
C TYR A 221 11.22 31.35 1.43
N ARG A 222 12.51 31.31 1.80
CA ARG A 222 13.21 32.45 2.43
C ARG A 222 13.93 33.33 1.42
N THR A 223 14.29 32.79 0.26
CA THR A 223 15.15 33.47 -0.74
C THR A 223 14.41 33.91 -2.00
N ASP A 224 13.34 33.21 -2.38
CA ASP A 224 12.49 33.48 -3.54
C ASP A 224 11.07 32.96 -3.26
N GLN A 225 10.32 33.74 -2.51
CA GLN A 225 8.97 33.37 -2.07
C GLN A 225 8.02 33.24 -3.26
N ASP A 226 8.14 34.08 -4.28
CA ASP A 226 7.26 34.05 -5.46
C ASP A 226 7.39 32.71 -6.21
N ARG A 227 8.60 32.21 -6.36
CA ARG A 227 8.87 30.91 -6.96
C ARG A 227 8.38 29.76 -6.08
N ALA A 228 8.60 29.85 -4.78
CA ALA A 228 8.10 28.83 -3.83
C ALA A 228 6.57 28.75 -3.85
N ASP A 229 5.89 29.89 -3.84
CA ASP A 229 4.43 29.99 -3.95
C ASP A 229 3.91 29.46 -5.29
N HIS A 230 4.60 29.75 -6.39
CA HIS A 230 4.24 29.18 -7.71
C HIS A 230 4.28 27.65 -7.67
N ILE A 231 5.37 27.07 -7.20
CA ILE A 231 5.53 25.59 -7.10
C ILE A 231 4.45 25.01 -6.21
N TRP A 232 4.23 25.56 -5.03
CA TRP A 232 3.24 25.08 -4.07
C TRP A 232 1.82 25.09 -4.62
N LYS A 233 1.39 26.22 -5.18
CA LYS A 233 0.07 26.35 -5.83
C LYS A 233 -0.09 25.40 -7.00
N ARG A 234 0.96 25.26 -7.81
CA ARG A 234 0.97 24.37 -8.98
C ARG A 234 0.80 22.90 -8.58
N ILE A 235 1.53 22.43 -7.57
CA ILE A 235 1.42 21.06 -7.04
C ILE A 235 0.01 20.81 -6.49
N LEU A 236 -0.48 21.68 -5.62
CA LEU A 236 -1.81 21.49 -5.00
C LEU A 236 -2.91 21.49 -6.05
N ARG A 237 -2.86 22.41 -7.02
CA ARG A 237 -3.81 22.42 -8.13
C ARG A 237 -3.78 21.12 -8.94
N THR A 238 -2.59 20.64 -9.29
CA THR A 238 -2.42 19.37 -10.01
C THR A 238 -2.98 18.20 -9.20
N LYS A 239 -2.67 18.17 -7.92
CA LYS A 239 -3.13 17.14 -6.98
C LYS A 239 -4.66 17.14 -6.82
N MET A 240 -5.29 18.29 -6.73
CA MET A 240 -6.75 18.40 -6.62
C MET A 240 -7.48 18.02 -7.91
N ILE A 241 -6.90 18.30 -9.07
CA ILE A 241 -7.48 17.93 -10.38
C ILE A 241 -7.39 16.42 -10.61
N THR A 242 -6.24 15.81 -10.27
CA THR A 242 -5.91 14.44 -10.66
C THR A 242 -6.08 13.42 -9.54
N GLY A 243 -6.16 13.85 -8.28
CA GLY A 243 -6.01 13.01 -7.08
C GLY A 243 -4.57 12.54 -6.83
N LYS A 244 -3.67 12.68 -7.80
CA LYS A 244 -2.29 12.19 -7.83
C LYS A 244 -1.28 13.33 -7.60
N GLY A 245 0.01 13.01 -7.70
CA GLY A 245 1.09 13.92 -7.29
C GLY A 245 1.41 13.67 -5.82
N TYR A 246 2.00 12.50 -5.54
CA TYR A 246 2.34 12.06 -4.19
C TYR A 246 3.47 12.93 -3.63
N PHE A 247 3.49 13.15 -2.32
CA PHE A 247 4.58 13.87 -1.67
C PHE A 247 5.52 12.87 -1.01
N LEU A 248 6.81 13.06 -1.20
CA LEU A 248 7.85 12.35 -0.47
C LEU A 248 8.79 13.40 0.16
N PHE A 249 8.77 13.51 1.47
CA PHE A 249 9.63 14.42 2.23
C PHE A 249 11.00 13.76 2.43
N LEU A 250 11.80 13.80 1.38
CA LEU A 250 12.99 12.98 1.18
C LEU A 250 14.05 13.14 2.29
N ASP A 251 14.18 14.34 2.85
CA ASP A 251 15.13 14.58 3.94
C ASP A 251 14.68 13.94 5.24
N LYS A 252 13.36 13.92 5.53
CA LYS A 252 12.81 13.21 6.69
C LYS A 252 13.04 11.70 6.55
N VAL A 253 12.71 11.15 5.39
CA VAL A 253 12.96 9.73 5.07
C VAL A 253 14.43 9.37 5.29
N ASN A 254 15.35 10.17 4.75
CA ASN A 254 16.78 9.90 4.88
C ASN A 254 17.35 10.20 6.29
N ARG A 255 16.75 11.12 7.05
CA ARG A 255 17.07 11.34 8.46
C ARG A 255 16.74 10.08 9.28
N ASP A 256 15.57 9.50 9.02
CA ASP A 256 14.97 8.44 9.84
C ASP A 256 15.31 7.02 9.34
N ARG A 257 16.06 6.91 8.24
CA ARG A 257 16.47 5.61 7.70
C ARG A 257 17.21 4.75 8.74
N PRO A 258 17.14 3.42 8.66
CA PRO A 258 17.77 2.51 9.61
C PRO A 258 19.26 2.75 9.77
N GLN A 259 19.80 2.38 10.95
CA GLN A 259 21.23 2.57 11.26
C GLN A 259 22.15 1.92 10.23
N VAL A 260 21.82 0.73 9.76
CA VAL A 260 22.58 0.05 8.69
C VAL A 260 22.69 0.89 7.41
N TYR A 261 21.65 1.63 7.04
CA TYR A 261 21.70 2.53 5.88
C TYR A 261 22.59 3.74 6.16
N LYS A 262 22.54 4.30 7.39
CA LYS A 262 23.40 5.41 7.80
C LYS A 262 24.87 5.01 7.74
N ASP A 263 25.22 3.86 8.32
CA ASP A 263 26.58 3.38 8.41
C ASP A 263 27.19 3.01 7.04
N LYS A 264 26.34 2.53 6.11
CA LYS A 264 26.77 2.17 4.75
C LYS A 264 26.66 3.33 3.74
N GLY A 265 26.14 4.48 4.15
CA GLY A 265 25.94 5.63 3.27
C GLY A 265 24.87 5.41 2.22
N PHE A 266 23.88 4.55 2.48
CA PHE A 266 22.74 4.32 1.59
C PHE A 266 21.69 5.40 1.74
N PHE A 267 21.20 5.91 0.61
CA PHE A 267 20.16 6.94 0.56
C PHE A 267 18.95 6.46 -0.21
N VAL A 268 17.77 6.75 0.31
CA VAL A 268 16.51 6.64 -0.39
C VAL A 268 16.40 7.82 -1.36
N ARG A 269 16.08 7.56 -2.61
CA ARG A 269 15.94 8.56 -3.69
C ARG A 269 14.51 8.72 -4.17
N HIS A 270 13.71 7.70 -3.98
CA HIS A 270 12.30 7.63 -4.35
C HIS A 270 11.60 6.52 -3.57
N SER A 271 10.29 6.55 -3.58
CA SER A 271 9.45 5.49 -3.02
C SER A 271 8.89 4.59 -4.14
N ASN A 272 8.04 3.64 -3.77
CA ASN A 272 7.26 2.84 -4.70
C ASN A 272 6.05 3.61 -5.25
N LEU A 273 5.22 2.90 -6.01
CA LEU A 273 4.00 3.45 -6.61
C LEU A 273 2.97 3.96 -5.57
N CYS A 274 2.96 3.39 -4.36
CA CYS A 274 2.01 3.72 -3.28
C CYS A 274 2.61 4.58 -2.15
N SER A 275 3.85 5.04 -2.30
CA SER A 275 4.56 5.97 -1.40
C SER A 275 4.84 5.46 0.01
N GLU A 276 4.79 4.14 0.27
CA GLU A 276 5.11 3.57 1.58
C GLU A 276 6.47 2.85 1.65
N ILE A 277 7.14 2.60 0.53
CA ILE A 277 8.41 1.88 0.49
C ILE A 277 9.57 2.87 0.42
N GLU A 278 10.45 2.80 1.41
CA GLU A 278 11.57 3.72 1.59
C GLU A 278 12.90 2.96 1.57
N LEU A 279 13.21 2.41 0.41
CA LEU A 279 14.39 1.58 0.18
C LEU A 279 15.34 2.22 -0.83
N MET A 280 16.63 1.89 -0.72
CA MET A 280 17.64 2.40 -1.63
C MET A 280 17.62 1.66 -2.97
N SER A 281 17.95 2.36 -4.05
CA SER A 281 18.32 1.79 -5.34
C SER A 281 19.55 2.47 -5.89
N ASP A 282 20.40 1.72 -6.58
CA ASP A 282 21.59 2.24 -7.27
C ASP A 282 21.84 1.47 -8.58
N LYS A 283 22.97 1.71 -9.23
CA LYS A 283 23.30 1.06 -10.51
C LYS A 283 23.35 -0.47 -10.44
N ASP A 284 23.60 -1.04 -9.26
CA ASP A 284 23.82 -2.48 -9.03
C ASP A 284 22.64 -3.12 -8.26
N HIS A 285 21.75 -2.33 -7.67
CA HIS A 285 20.65 -2.78 -6.82
C HIS A 285 19.34 -2.10 -7.19
N SER A 286 18.32 -2.89 -7.43
CA SER A 286 16.93 -2.44 -7.56
C SER A 286 16.13 -2.98 -6.38
N PHE A 287 15.52 -2.09 -5.60
CA PHE A 287 14.82 -2.53 -4.41
C PHE A 287 13.59 -3.37 -4.72
N THR A 288 13.29 -4.29 -3.82
CA THR A 288 12.01 -5.00 -3.75
C THR A 288 11.49 -4.97 -2.33
N CYS A 289 10.18 -4.96 -2.16
CA CYS A 289 9.57 -5.12 -0.86
C CYS A 289 8.49 -6.20 -0.89
N VAL A 290 8.56 -7.07 0.11
CA VAL A 290 7.62 -8.16 0.34
C VAL A 290 6.59 -7.69 1.36
N LEU A 291 5.32 -7.68 0.98
CA LEU A 291 4.25 -7.09 1.78
C LEU A 291 3.22 -8.11 2.23
N SER A 292 2.76 -7.98 3.45
CA SER A 292 1.53 -8.56 4.01
C SER A 292 1.04 -7.68 5.16
N SER A 293 -0.20 -7.85 5.59
CA SER A 293 -0.79 -6.99 6.61
C SER A 293 -1.49 -7.79 7.72
N MET A 294 -1.34 -7.35 8.95
CA MET A 294 -2.15 -7.86 10.07
C MET A 294 -3.55 -7.25 10.00
N ASN A 295 -4.57 -8.10 10.15
CA ASN A 295 -5.95 -7.65 10.19
C ASN A 295 -6.32 -7.15 11.59
N VAL A 296 -6.45 -5.85 11.74
CA VAL A 296 -6.74 -5.19 13.02
C VAL A 296 -8.16 -5.48 13.51
N THR A 297 -9.10 -5.80 12.61
CA THR A 297 -10.45 -6.23 13.05
C THR A 297 -10.44 -7.51 13.87
N LYS A 298 -9.33 -8.27 13.79
CA LYS A 298 -9.06 -9.49 14.55
C LYS A 298 -8.06 -9.29 15.71
N PHE A 299 -7.75 -8.03 16.06
CA PHE A 299 -6.75 -7.71 17.08
C PHE A 299 -6.99 -8.44 18.40
N ASP A 300 -8.22 -8.48 18.90
CA ASP A 300 -8.56 -9.14 20.16
C ASP A 300 -8.34 -10.66 20.13
N GLU A 301 -8.35 -11.27 18.95
CA GLU A 301 -8.07 -12.69 18.78
C GLU A 301 -6.56 -12.99 18.74
N TRP A 302 -5.75 -12.13 18.13
CA TRP A 302 -4.34 -12.40 17.93
C TRP A 302 -3.39 -11.64 18.88
N LYS A 303 -3.86 -10.60 19.59
CA LYS A 303 -3.04 -9.90 20.59
C LYS A 303 -2.55 -10.87 21.67
N GLY A 304 -1.27 -10.75 22.03
CA GLY A 304 -0.66 -11.63 23.03
C GLY A 304 -0.35 -13.05 22.54
N THR A 305 -0.58 -13.33 21.24
CA THR A 305 -0.11 -14.54 20.57
C THR A 305 1.18 -14.28 19.81
N TYR A 306 1.72 -15.29 19.15
CA TYR A 306 2.90 -15.15 18.28
C TYR A 306 2.56 -14.81 16.81
N ALA A 307 1.34 -14.38 16.51
CA ALA A 307 0.87 -14.15 15.15
C ALA A 307 1.73 -13.16 14.37
N VAL A 308 2.19 -12.06 14.99
CA VAL A 308 3.07 -11.07 14.34
C VAL A 308 4.45 -11.66 14.03
N GLN A 309 5.02 -12.47 14.93
CA GLN A 309 6.28 -13.15 14.69
C GLN A 309 6.13 -14.19 13.56
N ILE A 310 5.05 -14.96 13.55
CA ILE A 310 4.73 -15.93 12.50
C ILE A 310 4.58 -15.21 11.14
N ALA A 311 3.86 -14.08 11.11
CA ALA A 311 3.71 -13.27 9.91
C ALA A 311 5.04 -12.72 9.39
N THR A 312 5.94 -12.31 10.29
CA THR A 312 7.28 -11.83 9.93
C THR A 312 8.15 -12.94 9.34
N ILE A 313 8.12 -14.13 9.94
CA ILE A 313 8.85 -15.31 9.44
C ILE A 313 8.27 -15.79 8.11
N PHE A 314 6.93 -15.71 7.94
CA PHE A 314 6.27 -15.97 6.66
C PHE A 314 6.82 -15.08 5.53
N LEU A 315 7.07 -13.79 5.81
CA LEU A 315 7.63 -12.87 4.80
C LEU A 315 9.08 -13.25 4.39
N ASP A 316 9.87 -13.84 5.29
CA ASP A 316 11.19 -14.40 4.92
C ASP A 316 11.03 -15.57 3.92
N ALA A 317 10.04 -16.43 4.11
CA ALA A 317 9.74 -17.50 3.16
C ALA A 317 9.23 -16.97 1.81
N VAL A 318 8.48 -15.87 1.79
CA VAL A 318 8.07 -15.20 0.54
C VAL A 318 9.29 -14.66 -0.23
N ILE A 319 10.29 -14.11 0.48
CA ILE A 319 11.58 -13.72 -0.12
C ILE A 319 12.25 -14.93 -0.78
N GLU A 320 12.30 -16.07 -0.12
CA GLU A 320 12.92 -17.29 -0.68
C GLU A 320 12.20 -17.76 -1.96
N ASP A 321 10.86 -17.77 -1.98
CA ASP A 321 10.11 -18.12 -3.20
C ASP A 321 10.41 -17.17 -4.36
N MET A 322 10.50 -15.86 -4.09
CA MET A 322 10.92 -14.87 -5.06
C MET A 322 12.32 -15.14 -5.60
N LEU A 323 13.31 -15.33 -4.71
CA LEU A 323 14.70 -15.56 -5.11
C LEU A 323 14.87 -16.83 -5.95
N ILE A 324 14.18 -17.92 -5.59
CA ILE A 324 14.20 -19.16 -6.35
C ILE A 324 13.66 -18.95 -7.78
N LYS A 325 12.59 -18.19 -7.93
CA LYS A 325 11.98 -17.89 -9.23
C LYS A 325 12.86 -16.93 -10.03
N ALA A 326 13.27 -15.83 -9.44
CA ALA A 326 14.07 -14.79 -10.11
C ALA A 326 15.42 -15.32 -10.62
N LYS A 327 16.08 -16.22 -9.88
CA LYS A 327 17.35 -16.84 -10.29
C LYS A 327 17.26 -17.74 -11.53
N ARG A 328 16.05 -18.11 -11.96
CA ARG A 328 15.82 -18.89 -13.18
C ARG A 328 15.60 -18.01 -14.42
N GLU A 329 15.55 -16.69 -14.22
CA GLU A 329 15.18 -15.74 -15.26
C GLU A 329 16.27 -14.69 -15.46
N GLU A 330 16.51 -14.29 -16.72
CA GLU A 330 17.44 -13.23 -17.08
C GLU A 330 16.82 -11.85 -16.80
N GLY A 331 17.64 -10.90 -16.32
CA GLY A 331 17.22 -9.50 -16.11
C GLY A 331 16.73 -9.20 -14.71
N PHE A 332 16.90 -10.14 -13.76
CA PHE A 332 16.53 -9.97 -12.35
C PHE A 332 17.74 -9.81 -11.42
N GLU A 333 18.94 -9.65 -11.97
CA GLU A 333 20.19 -9.67 -11.22
C GLU A 333 20.22 -8.58 -10.13
N LYS A 334 19.71 -7.37 -10.41
CA LYS A 334 19.72 -6.27 -9.45
C LYS A 334 18.71 -6.44 -8.32
N VAL A 335 17.52 -6.96 -8.61
CA VAL A 335 16.53 -7.25 -7.55
C VAL A 335 16.98 -8.45 -6.71
N ILE A 336 17.66 -9.44 -7.30
CA ILE A 336 18.28 -10.55 -6.57
C ILE A 336 19.36 -10.00 -5.63
N ALA A 337 20.30 -9.20 -6.16
CA ALA A 337 21.40 -8.62 -5.39
C ALA A 337 20.90 -7.79 -4.21
N PHE A 338 19.89 -6.93 -4.43
CA PHE A 338 19.26 -6.17 -3.37
C PHE A 338 18.62 -7.08 -2.32
N THR A 339 17.80 -8.03 -2.77
CA THR A 339 17.00 -8.87 -1.89
C THR A 339 17.85 -9.79 -1.02
N GLU A 340 18.89 -10.40 -1.57
CA GLU A 340 19.82 -11.24 -0.82
C GLU A 340 20.56 -10.47 0.27
N LYS A 341 20.97 -9.23 -0.02
CA LYS A 341 21.77 -8.41 0.89
C LYS A 341 20.95 -7.67 1.95
N SER A 342 19.74 -7.26 1.62
CA SER A 342 18.89 -6.44 2.50
C SER A 342 17.83 -7.24 3.24
N ARG A 343 17.21 -8.21 2.57
CA ARG A 343 16.00 -8.94 2.98
C ARG A 343 14.88 -8.04 3.50
N ALA A 344 14.72 -6.85 2.91
CA ALA A 344 13.71 -5.89 3.34
C ALA A 344 12.29 -6.45 3.19
N ILE A 345 11.49 -6.31 4.24
CA ILE A 345 10.07 -6.67 4.27
C ILE A 345 9.22 -5.47 4.70
N GLY A 346 7.92 -5.54 4.46
CA GLY A 346 6.93 -4.57 4.93
C GLY A 346 5.72 -5.30 5.53
N LEU A 347 5.76 -5.57 6.83
CA LEU A 347 4.57 -6.00 7.54
C LEU A 347 3.72 -4.76 7.84
N GLY A 348 2.50 -4.75 7.32
CA GLY A 348 1.55 -3.65 7.48
C GLY A 348 0.36 -4.00 8.34
N GLN A 349 -0.69 -3.18 8.20
CA GLN A 349 -1.98 -3.36 8.86
C GLN A 349 -3.13 -3.01 7.91
N LEU A 350 -4.32 -3.55 8.17
CA LEU A 350 -5.57 -3.16 7.54
C LEU A 350 -6.73 -3.23 8.56
N GLY A 351 -7.80 -2.50 8.31
CA GLY A 351 -9.02 -2.58 9.13
C GLY A 351 -9.01 -1.75 10.41
N ILE A 352 -8.08 -0.80 10.59
CA ILE A 352 -7.98 -0.04 11.85
C ILE A 352 -9.22 0.83 12.10
N ALA A 353 -9.75 1.53 11.08
CA ALA A 353 -10.95 2.34 11.26
C ALA A 353 -12.19 1.49 11.53
N THR A 354 -12.30 0.33 10.88
CA THR A 354 -13.34 -0.66 11.20
C THR A 354 -13.23 -1.13 12.66
N TYR A 355 -12.02 -1.39 13.15
CA TYR A 355 -11.81 -1.77 14.55
C TYR A 355 -12.24 -0.65 15.52
N PHE A 356 -11.94 0.62 15.20
CA PHE A 356 -12.45 1.74 16.00
C PHE A 356 -13.97 1.74 16.07
N GLN A 357 -14.65 1.51 14.95
CA GLN A 357 -16.10 1.40 14.89
C GLN A 357 -16.63 0.20 15.72
N MET A 358 -15.97 -0.97 15.63
CA MET A 358 -16.30 -2.14 16.47
C MET A 358 -16.21 -1.86 17.98
N LYS A 359 -15.27 -0.98 18.38
CA LYS A 359 -15.07 -0.53 19.75
C LYS A 359 -15.91 0.69 20.14
N ASN A 360 -16.71 1.20 19.21
CA ASN A 360 -17.49 2.43 19.40
C ASN A 360 -16.60 3.65 19.73
N TRP A 361 -15.40 3.72 19.11
CA TRP A 361 -14.46 4.83 19.24
C TRP A 361 -14.53 5.75 18.04
N VAL A 362 -14.46 7.05 18.29
CA VAL A 362 -14.39 8.05 17.22
C VAL A 362 -12.98 8.09 16.65
N PHE A 363 -12.86 8.16 15.32
CA PHE A 363 -11.57 8.28 14.67
C PHE A 363 -10.88 9.61 15.06
N GLY A 364 -9.70 9.54 15.63
CA GLY A 364 -8.94 10.71 16.12
C GLY A 364 -9.24 11.12 17.56
N ASP A 365 -10.10 10.38 18.29
CA ASP A 365 -10.27 10.58 19.73
C ASP A 365 -9.13 9.95 20.55
N PHE A 366 -9.15 10.16 21.86
CA PHE A 366 -8.11 9.68 22.77
C PHE A 366 -7.92 8.15 22.70
N GLN A 367 -9.01 7.38 22.64
CA GLN A 367 -8.93 5.91 22.60
C GLN A 367 -8.31 5.43 21.29
N SER A 368 -8.71 6.00 20.17
CA SER A 368 -8.18 5.65 18.85
C SER A 368 -6.71 6.03 18.71
N ILE A 369 -6.30 7.18 19.25
CA ILE A 369 -4.89 7.62 19.28
C ILE A 369 -4.05 6.68 20.13
N GLN A 370 -4.49 6.36 21.34
CA GLN A 370 -3.77 5.47 22.24
C GLN A 370 -3.61 4.06 21.63
N PHE A 371 -4.70 3.52 21.09
CA PHE A 371 -4.67 2.21 20.43
C PHE A 371 -3.74 2.19 19.23
N ASN A 372 -3.80 3.22 18.38
CA ASN A 372 -2.93 3.35 17.21
C ASN A 372 -1.44 3.28 17.58
N GLN A 373 -1.03 3.93 18.66
CA GLN A 373 0.35 3.87 19.16
C GLN A 373 0.68 2.47 19.72
N GLN A 374 -0.22 1.89 20.51
CA GLN A 374 -0.04 0.54 21.07
C GLN A 374 0.11 -0.51 19.98
N LEU A 375 -0.76 -0.49 18.97
CA LEU A 375 -0.72 -1.43 17.84
C LEU A 375 0.61 -1.33 17.09
N THR A 376 1.03 -0.12 16.73
CA THR A 376 2.28 0.09 15.99
C THR A 376 3.49 -0.40 16.79
N LYS A 377 3.50 -0.15 18.10
CA LYS A 377 4.55 -0.65 19.00
C LYS A 377 4.59 -2.18 19.04
N ILE A 378 3.44 -2.85 19.12
CA ILE A 378 3.36 -4.33 19.07
C ILE A 378 3.92 -4.85 17.75
N LEU A 379 3.54 -4.25 16.61
CA LEU A 379 4.05 -4.67 15.31
C LEU A 379 5.57 -4.52 15.22
N ASP A 380 6.12 -3.40 15.69
CA ASP A 380 7.56 -3.16 15.68
C ASP A 380 8.32 -4.13 16.60
N GLU A 381 7.91 -4.25 17.86
CA GLU A 381 8.60 -5.10 18.83
C GLU A 381 8.55 -6.60 18.45
N GLU A 382 7.38 -7.08 18.01
CA GLU A 382 7.23 -8.51 17.69
C GLU A 382 7.91 -8.86 16.35
N SER A 383 7.90 -7.96 15.35
CA SER A 383 8.67 -8.16 14.11
C SER A 383 10.18 -8.12 14.36
N LEU A 384 10.66 -7.29 15.28
CA LEU A 384 12.07 -7.27 15.69
C LEU A 384 12.49 -8.57 16.37
N LYS A 385 11.65 -9.13 17.25
CA LYS A 385 11.93 -10.43 17.89
C LYS A 385 12.08 -11.54 16.83
N ALA A 386 11.20 -11.56 15.83
CA ALA A 386 11.28 -12.52 14.73
C ALA A 386 12.54 -12.30 13.86
N SER A 387 12.89 -11.05 13.56
CA SER A 387 14.10 -10.68 12.83
C SER A 387 15.36 -11.21 13.54
N LYS A 388 15.46 -10.98 14.84
CA LYS A 388 16.57 -11.48 15.68
C LYS A 388 16.63 -13.00 15.76
N LEU A 389 15.47 -13.65 15.89
CA LEU A 389 15.38 -15.12 15.89
C LEU A 389 15.92 -15.71 14.58
N LEU A 390 15.49 -15.13 13.43
CA LEU A 390 15.97 -15.57 12.13
C LEU A 390 17.47 -15.31 11.94
N ALA A 391 17.97 -14.14 12.33
CA ALA A 391 19.40 -13.82 12.26
C ALA A 391 20.24 -14.78 13.09
N ALA A 392 19.84 -15.08 14.32
CA ALA A 392 20.53 -16.02 15.21
C ALA A 392 20.54 -17.46 14.67
N THR A 393 19.56 -17.85 13.86
CA THR A 393 19.40 -19.23 13.38
C THR A 393 19.93 -19.42 11.95
N LEU A 394 19.65 -18.47 11.04
CA LEU A 394 19.99 -18.54 9.62
C LEU A 394 21.18 -17.65 9.23
N GLY A 395 21.67 -16.84 10.17
CA GLY A 395 22.69 -15.84 9.92
C GLY A 395 22.11 -14.50 9.42
N GLU A 396 22.96 -13.49 9.46
CA GLU A 396 22.69 -12.13 9.02
C GLU A 396 22.95 -12.00 7.51
N PRO A 397 22.09 -11.30 6.74
CA PRO A 397 22.41 -10.95 5.35
C PRO A 397 23.64 -10.03 5.27
N GLU A 398 24.25 -9.95 4.09
CA GLU A 398 25.50 -9.20 3.88
C GLU A 398 25.48 -7.77 4.46
N TRP A 399 24.38 -7.04 4.26
CA TRP A 399 24.31 -5.67 4.76
C TRP A 399 24.09 -5.57 6.27
N LEU A 400 23.61 -6.62 6.90
CA LEU A 400 23.26 -6.67 8.32
C LEU A 400 24.29 -7.41 9.19
N ILE A 401 25.43 -7.78 8.63
CA ILE A 401 26.50 -8.44 9.42
C ILE A 401 26.91 -7.53 10.60
N GLY A 402 26.72 -8.02 11.83
CA GLY A 402 27.00 -7.33 13.07
C GLY A 402 25.83 -6.53 13.69
N TYR A 403 24.65 -6.53 13.06
CA TYR A 403 23.45 -5.84 13.60
C TYR A 403 22.51 -6.76 14.39
N GLY A 404 22.68 -8.08 14.29
CA GLY A 404 21.80 -9.05 14.99
C GLY A 404 20.41 -9.15 14.41
N GLU A 405 20.19 -8.71 13.16
CA GLU A 405 18.88 -8.69 12.49
C GLU A 405 18.91 -9.41 11.14
N ARG A 406 17.75 -9.91 10.71
CA ARG A 406 17.54 -10.56 9.41
C ARG A 406 17.10 -9.59 8.32
N PHE A 407 16.45 -8.48 8.67
CA PHE A 407 15.81 -7.54 7.76
C PHE A 407 16.34 -6.12 7.97
N THR A 408 16.70 -5.42 6.90
CA THR A 408 17.04 -3.99 6.98
C THR A 408 15.82 -3.14 7.35
N HIS A 409 14.63 -3.57 6.89
CA HIS A 409 13.35 -2.94 7.18
C HIS A 409 12.31 -4.03 7.46
N ARG A 410 11.37 -3.76 8.37
CA ARG A 410 10.37 -4.71 8.84
C ARG A 410 8.92 -4.26 8.61
N LEU A 411 8.64 -2.97 8.73
CA LEU A 411 7.30 -2.41 8.68
C LEU A 411 7.13 -1.46 7.49
N ALA A 412 5.98 -1.55 6.81
CA ALA A 412 5.49 -0.58 5.84
C ALA A 412 3.96 -0.66 5.80
N PHE A 413 3.26 0.47 5.72
CA PHE A 413 1.80 0.47 5.77
C PHE A 413 1.19 0.79 4.40
N PRO A 414 0.88 -0.26 3.59
CA PRO A 414 0.34 -0.13 2.25
C PRO A 414 -1.16 0.23 2.25
N PRO A 415 -1.74 0.63 1.09
CA PRO A 415 -3.15 0.99 0.99
C PRO A 415 -4.11 -0.18 1.22
N THR A 416 -3.74 -1.42 0.92
CA THR A 416 -4.49 -2.68 1.11
C THR A 416 -5.90 -2.73 0.48
N LYS A 417 -6.19 -1.97 -0.56
CA LYS A 417 -7.52 -1.84 -1.15
C LYS A 417 -8.19 -3.19 -1.48
N SER A 418 -7.51 -4.04 -2.25
CA SER A 418 -8.05 -5.36 -2.63
C SER A 418 -8.09 -6.33 -1.46
N THR A 419 -7.06 -6.34 -0.63
CA THR A 419 -6.97 -7.26 0.50
C THR A 419 -7.99 -6.93 1.59
N ALA A 420 -8.34 -5.65 1.81
CA ALA A 420 -9.42 -5.24 2.70
C ALA A 420 -10.79 -5.79 2.26
N ILE A 421 -11.07 -5.80 0.94
CA ILE A 421 -12.29 -6.41 0.39
C ILE A 421 -12.31 -7.92 0.66
N ILE A 422 -11.18 -8.61 0.45
CA ILE A 422 -11.04 -10.04 0.74
C ILE A 422 -11.25 -10.30 2.23
N GLN A 423 -10.68 -9.48 3.10
CA GLN A 423 -10.72 -9.58 4.57
C GLN A 423 -12.04 -9.08 5.18
N GLY A 424 -13.16 -9.40 4.55
CA GLY A 424 -14.48 -9.10 5.09
C GLY A 424 -15.05 -7.72 4.77
N GLY A 425 -14.38 -6.94 3.90
CA GLY A 425 -14.80 -5.59 3.54
C GLY A 425 -14.50 -4.55 4.63
N CYS A 426 -13.43 -4.76 5.39
CA CYS A 426 -12.97 -3.79 6.39
C CYS A 426 -12.33 -2.54 5.76
N SER A 427 -11.98 -1.55 6.58
CA SER A 427 -11.31 -0.33 6.12
C SER A 427 -9.91 -0.61 5.55
N GLU A 428 -9.52 0.18 4.57
CA GLU A 428 -8.29 0.03 3.82
C GLU A 428 -7.09 0.56 4.61
N GLY A 429 -6.08 -0.27 4.84
CA GLY A 429 -4.81 0.10 5.49
C GLY A 429 -4.99 0.91 6.77
N ILE A 430 -4.51 2.14 6.71
CA ILE A 430 -4.56 3.12 7.80
C ILE A 430 -5.70 4.15 7.64
N ASN A 431 -6.48 4.03 6.56
CA ASN A 431 -7.46 5.04 6.17
C ASN A 431 -8.78 4.92 6.95
N PRO A 432 -9.50 6.04 7.14
CA PRO A 432 -10.89 6.02 7.56
C PRO A 432 -11.79 5.29 6.54
N VAL A 433 -13.02 4.97 6.94
CA VAL A 433 -14.03 4.41 6.04
C VAL A 433 -14.48 5.47 5.03
N TYR A 434 -14.37 5.18 3.75
CA TYR A 434 -14.73 6.12 2.67
C TYR A 434 -16.22 6.45 2.62
N ALA A 435 -17.06 5.42 2.71
CA ALA A 435 -18.50 5.53 2.70
C ALA A 435 -19.12 4.36 3.45
N ASN A 436 -20.19 4.60 4.23
CA ASN A 436 -20.83 3.52 4.98
C ASN A 436 -21.77 2.68 4.10
N VAL A 437 -22.36 3.26 3.09
CA VAL A 437 -23.12 2.56 2.04
C VAL A 437 -22.76 3.19 0.69
N TYR A 438 -22.48 2.35 -0.29
CA TYR A 438 -22.21 2.78 -1.66
C TYR A 438 -22.64 1.71 -2.66
N THR A 439 -22.91 2.12 -3.89
CA THR A 439 -23.26 1.18 -4.96
C THR A 439 -22.03 0.74 -5.73
N GLN A 440 -21.96 -0.55 -6.04
CA GLN A 440 -20.95 -1.13 -6.92
C GLN A 440 -21.63 -1.73 -8.14
N LYS A 441 -21.19 -1.31 -9.35
CA LYS A 441 -21.59 -1.96 -10.60
C LYS A 441 -20.84 -3.28 -10.76
N THR A 442 -21.57 -4.37 -10.97
CA THR A 442 -21.04 -5.69 -11.25
C THR A 442 -21.58 -6.20 -12.59
N ALA A 443 -21.01 -7.28 -13.10
CA ALA A 443 -21.55 -7.93 -14.31
C ALA A 443 -23.02 -8.39 -14.16
N GLY A 444 -23.49 -8.57 -12.93
CA GLY A 444 -24.85 -8.98 -12.59
C GLY A 444 -25.78 -7.83 -12.19
N GLY A 445 -25.37 -6.56 -12.29
CA GLY A 445 -26.16 -5.40 -11.91
C GLY A 445 -25.48 -4.54 -10.82
N THR A 446 -26.21 -3.55 -10.34
CA THR A 446 -25.76 -2.69 -9.25
C THR A 446 -26.13 -3.31 -7.91
N ILE A 447 -25.18 -3.35 -6.98
CA ILE A 447 -25.37 -3.87 -5.62
C ILE A 447 -24.93 -2.84 -4.59
N TYR A 448 -25.57 -2.85 -3.42
CA TYR A 448 -25.12 -2.05 -2.27
C TYR A 448 -23.95 -2.75 -1.56
N ARG A 449 -22.93 -1.97 -1.26
CA ARG A 449 -21.89 -2.29 -0.30
C ARG A 449 -22.17 -1.55 0.99
N VAL A 450 -22.10 -2.26 2.09
CA VAL A 450 -22.39 -1.70 3.41
C VAL A 450 -21.20 -1.94 4.32
N ASN A 451 -20.82 -0.92 5.06
CA ASN A 451 -19.84 -1.04 6.15
C ASN A 451 -20.26 -2.18 7.10
N PRO A 452 -19.41 -3.18 7.35
CA PRO A 452 -19.80 -4.38 8.09
C PRO A 452 -20.31 -4.08 9.52
N VAL A 453 -19.70 -3.12 10.22
CA VAL A 453 -20.13 -2.75 11.58
C VAL A 453 -21.50 -2.05 11.55
N LEU A 454 -21.71 -1.16 10.61
CA LEU A 454 -23.02 -0.51 10.43
C LEU A 454 -24.09 -1.52 10.00
N LEU A 455 -23.75 -2.49 9.14
CA LEU A 455 -24.66 -3.55 8.71
C LEU A 455 -25.20 -4.36 9.88
N ASP A 456 -24.34 -4.73 10.81
CA ASP A 456 -24.75 -5.48 11.99
C ASP A 456 -25.67 -4.64 12.89
N LEU A 457 -25.35 -3.38 13.09
CA LEU A 457 -26.19 -2.44 13.83
C LEU A 457 -27.54 -2.20 13.14
N MET A 458 -27.58 -2.08 11.81
CA MET A 458 -28.82 -1.96 11.03
C MET A 458 -29.70 -3.19 11.17
N LYS A 459 -29.12 -4.39 11.17
CA LYS A 459 -29.86 -5.65 11.36
C LYS A 459 -30.44 -5.73 12.79
N GLU A 460 -29.62 -5.43 13.79
CA GLU A 460 -30.04 -5.42 15.19
C GLU A 460 -31.23 -4.49 15.44
N ARG A 461 -31.25 -3.30 14.79
CA ARG A 461 -32.29 -2.28 14.95
C ARG A 461 -33.43 -2.37 13.92
N GLY A 462 -33.43 -3.39 13.05
CA GLY A 462 -34.45 -3.53 12.00
C GLY A 462 -34.43 -2.42 10.94
N LYS A 463 -33.25 -1.78 10.74
CA LYS A 463 -33.04 -0.68 9.77
C LYS A 463 -32.37 -1.13 8.48
N TYR A 464 -32.09 -2.43 8.31
CA TYR A 464 -31.55 -2.97 7.07
C TYR A 464 -32.63 -3.10 6.01
N THR A 465 -33.03 -1.98 5.43
CA THR A 465 -34.06 -1.86 4.39
C THR A 465 -33.48 -1.17 3.16
N GLU A 466 -34.06 -1.43 1.99
CA GLU A 466 -33.65 -0.78 0.73
C GLU A 466 -33.75 0.75 0.83
N GLU A 467 -34.82 1.27 1.43
CA GLU A 467 -35.03 2.70 1.67
C GLU A 467 -33.88 3.32 2.47
N THR A 468 -33.45 2.68 3.56
CA THR A 468 -32.34 3.17 4.38
C THR A 468 -31.00 3.11 3.62
N LEU A 469 -30.77 2.04 2.87
CA LEU A 469 -29.57 1.91 2.04
C LEU A 469 -29.50 2.98 0.95
N GLU A 470 -30.63 3.23 0.26
CA GLU A 470 -30.72 4.26 -0.78
C GLU A 470 -30.52 5.66 -0.20
N ARG A 471 -31.09 5.97 0.97
CA ARG A 471 -30.95 7.25 1.65
C ARG A 471 -29.48 7.52 2.03
N ILE A 472 -28.79 6.56 2.65
CA ILE A 472 -27.38 6.70 3.03
C ILE A 472 -26.50 6.77 1.78
N ASN A 473 -26.75 5.95 0.75
CA ASN A 473 -26.03 6.00 -0.52
C ASN A 473 -26.19 7.35 -1.23
N SER A 474 -27.40 7.90 -1.26
CA SER A 474 -27.70 9.22 -1.84
C SER A 474 -27.02 10.36 -1.08
N ALA A 475 -26.79 10.17 0.24
CA ALA A 475 -25.97 11.05 1.07
C ALA A 475 -24.46 10.75 0.98
N GLN A 476 -24.01 10.11 -0.10
CA GLN A 476 -22.59 9.76 -0.34
C GLN A 476 -21.99 8.87 0.76
N GLY A 477 -22.80 8.01 1.36
CA GLY A 477 -22.40 7.12 2.43
C GLY A 477 -22.39 7.75 3.82
N SER A 478 -22.81 9.01 3.97
CA SER A 478 -22.96 9.68 5.25
C SER A 478 -24.17 9.15 6.02
N VAL A 479 -24.01 8.98 7.33
CA VAL A 479 -25.10 8.61 8.25
C VAL A 479 -25.55 9.79 9.12
N GLN A 480 -25.09 11.00 8.86
CA GLN A 480 -25.38 12.16 9.71
C GLN A 480 -26.88 12.51 9.72
N GLY A 481 -27.62 12.22 8.64
CA GLY A 481 -29.06 12.40 8.53
C GLY A 481 -29.92 11.30 9.16
N GLU A 482 -29.33 10.22 9.68
CA GLU A 482 -30.08 9.08 10.22
C GLU A 482 -30.55 9.32 11.65
N ASP A 483 -31.87 9.31 11.88
CA ASP A 483 -32.50 9.58 13.18
C ASP A 483 -32.44 8.41 14.16
N TRP A 484 -32.19 7.20 13.66
CA TRP A 484 -32.07 5.97 14.46
C TRP A 484 -30.68 5.76 15.07
N LEU A 485 -29.72 6.60 14.72
CA LEU A 485 -28.38 6.63 15.32
C LEU A 485 -28.27 7.73 16.38
N THR A 486 -27.59 7.43 17.48
CA THR A 486 -27.23 8.43 18.49
C THR A 486 -26.18 9.41 17.94
N ASP A 487 -26.05 10.58 18.57
CA ASP A 487 -25.03 11.58 18.18
C ASP A 487 -23.59 11.03 18.30
N HIS A 488 -23.35 10.11 19.26
CA HIS A 488 -22.07 9.45 19.37
C HIS A 488 -21.81 8.48 18.21
N GLU A 489 -22.79 7.64 17.87
CA GLU A 489 -22.68 6.71 16.73
C GLU A 489 -22.50 7.46 15.41
N LYS A 490 -23.18 8.59 15.20
CA LYS A 490 -22.95 9.44 14.04
C LYS A 490 -21.49 9.92 13.96
N LYS A 491 -20.85 10.23 15.09
CA LYS A 491 -19.42 10.57 15.13
C LYS A 491 -18.52 9.35 14.81
N VAL A 492 -18.88 8.17 15.31
CA VAL A 492 -18.15 6.90 15.08
C VAL A 492 -18.20 6.50 13.61
N PHE A 493 -19.35 6.68 12.95
CA PHE A 493 -19.56 6.32 11.54
C PHE A 493 -19.33 7.48 10.57
N LYS A 494 -18.62 8.54 10.95
CA LYS A 494 -18.17 9.56 10.00
C LYS A 494 -17.37 8.92 8.86
N THR A 495 -17.70 9.35 7.63
CA THR A 495 -16.91 9.01 6.46
C THR A 495 -15.56 9.72 6.46
N ALA A 496 -14.61 9.27 5.66
CA ALA A 496 -13.29 9.90 5.51
C ALA A 496 -13.38 11.40 5.17
N PHE A 497 -14.40 11.79 4.41
CA PHE A 497 -14.68 13.17 4.01
C PHE A 497 -15.30 14.04 5.11
N GLU A 498 -15.80 13.44 6.19
CA GLU A 498 -16.40 14.12 7.36
C GLU A 498 -15.46 14.19 8.55
N ILE A 499 -14.33 13.44 8.49
CA ILE A 499 -13.30 13.44 9.53
C ILE A 499 -12.39 14.66 9.33
N ASN A 500 -12.00 15.30 10.44
CA ASN A 500 -10.96 16.33 10.40
C ASN A 500 -9.63 15.71 9.88
N GLN A 501 -9.09 16.25 8.79
CA GLN A 501 -7.89 15.73 8.15
C GLN A 501 -6.65 15.83 9.06
N GLU A 502 -6.63 16.75 10.02
CA GLU A 502 -5.58 16.80 11.06
C GLU A 502 -5.54 15.51 11.90
N ALA A 503 -6.67 14.87 12.15
CA ALA A 503 -6.70 13.61 12.88
C ALA A 503 -6.02 12.47 12.10
N ILE A 504 -6.14 12.46 10.77
CA ILE A 504 -5.44 11.51 9.91
C ILE A 504 -3.93 11.74 9.99
N LEU A 505 -3.50 13.01 9.87
CA LEU A 505 -2.09 13.37 9.98
C LEU A 505 -1.52 13.05 11.36
N LEU A 506 -2.26 13.33 12.44
CA LEU A 506 -1.84 13.04 13.81
C LEU A 506 -1.61 11.53 14.04
N LEU A 507 -2.54 10.69 13.59
CA LEU A 507 -2.37 9.25 13.71
C LEU A 507 -1.19 8.75 12.87
N ALA A 508 -1.01 9.31 11.66
CA ALA A 508 0.12 8.98 10.78
C ALA A 508 1.46 9.39 11.39
N SER A 509 1.56 10.60 11.95
CA SER A 509 2.76 11.10 12.63
C SER A 509 3.16 10.20 13.81
N HIS A 510 2.20 9.83 14.65
CA HIS A 510 2.44 8.94 15.79
C HIS A 510 2.94 7.56 15.37
N ARG A 511 2.35 6.96 14.31
CA ARG A 511 2.82 5.67 13.78
C ARG A 511 4.24 5.79 13.24
N GLN A 512 4.49 6.81 12.41
CA GLN A 512 5.79 7.00 11.79
C GLN A 512 6.90 7.18 12.82
N ARG A 513 6.65 8.00 13.85
CA ARG A 513 7.60 8.18 14.95
C ARG A 513 8.01 6.84 15.57
N ILE A 514 7.05 5.96 15.87
CA ILE A 514 7.32 4.65 16.47
C ILE A 514 8.13 3.77 15.50
N MET A 515 7.72 3.72 14.24
CA MET A 515 8.40 2.92 13.22
C MET A 515 9.84 3.39 12.97
N SER A 516 10.06 4.70 12.89
CA SER A 516 11.40 5.30 12.69
C SER A 516 12.29 5.08 13.90
N GLN A 517 11.78 5.27 15.12
CA GLN A 517 12.53 5.04 16.36
C GLN A 517 12.80 3.54 16.60
N GLY A 518 11.95 2.64 16.15
CA GLY A 518 12.15 1.20 16.17
C GLY A 518 13.23 0.70 15.18
N GLY A 519 13.69 1.58 14.28
CA GLY A 519 14.83 1.33 13.39
C GLY A 519 14.55 0.37 12.23
N GLY A 520 13.31 -0.12 12.06
CA GLY A 520 12.93 -1.02 10.97
C GLY A 520 11.72 -0.54 10.18
N GLY A 521 11.31 0.72 10.35
CA GLY A 521 10.17 1.32 9.65
C GLY A 521 10.54 1.87 8.28
N GLN A 522 9.58 1.76 7.38
CA GLN A 522 9.50 2.49 6.12
C GLN A 522 8.38 3.54 6.25
N GLY A 523 7.69 3.84 5.16
CA GLY A 523 6.62 4.83 5.12
C GLY A 523 5.21 4.26 5.27
N GLN A 524 4.25 5.14 5.00
CA GLN A 524 2.81 4.89 5.07
C GLN A 524 2.10 5.55 3.88
N SER A 525 1.11 4.86 3.31
CA SER A 525 0.27 5.42 2.25
C SER A 525 -0.83 6.32 2.85
N VAL A 526 -0.48 7.55 3.19
CA VAL A 526 -1.38 8.52 3.83
C VAL A 526 -2.24 9.22 2.78
N ASN A 527 -3.55 8.97 2.80
CA ASN A 527 -4.52 9.67 1.95
C ASN A 527 -5.17 10.85 2.68
N LEU A 528 -5.54 11.88 1.93
CA LEU A 528 -6.34 13.01 2.40
C LEU A 528 -7.67 13.06 1.65
N PHE A 529 -8.70 13.59 2.30
CA PHE A 529 -10.08 13.57 1.82
C PHE A 529 -10.72 14.95 1.99
N PHE A 530 -11.12 15.57 0.89
CA PHE A 530 -11.72 16.89 0.91
C PHE A 530 -13.11 16.89 0.30
N GLN A 531 -14.00 17.72 0.85
CA GLN A 531 -15.28 18.01 0.22
C GLN A 531 -15.04 18.77 -1.10
N LYS A 532 -16.01 18.72 -2.01
CA LYS A 532 -15.90 19.42 -3.31
C LYS A 532 -15.69 20.92 -3.15
N GLU A 533 -16.36 21.51 -2.15
CA GLU A 533 -16.35 22.94 -1.89
C GLU A 533 -15.30 23.33 -0.83
N GLU A 534 -14.33 22.43 -0.54
CA GLU A 534 -13.26 22.75 0.41
C GLU A 534 -12.42 23.92 -0.10
N SER A 535 -12.09 24.84 0.80
CA SER A 535 -11.34 26.03 0.43
C SER A 535 -9.88 25.70 0.07
N GLU A 536 -9.34 26.39 -0.92
CA GLU A 536 -7.90 26.26 -1.28
C GLU A 536 -6.98 26.56 -0.09
N SER A 537 -7.39 27.45 0.80
CA SER A 537 -6.66 27.78 2.02
C SER A 537 -6.61 26.61 3.00
N GLU A 538 -7.72 25.89 3.18
CA GLU A 538 -7.75 24.71 4.06
C GLU A 538 -6.97 23.53 3.45
N ILE A 539 -7.10 23.29 2.16
CA ILE A 539 -6.31 22.27 1.44
C ILE A 539 -4.82 22.58 1.62
N SER A 540 -4.41 23.82 1.38
CA SER A 540 -3.02 24.26 1.57
C SER A 540 -2.57 24.11 3.02
N ARG A 541 -3.40 24.50 3.98
CA ARG A 541 -3.11 24.40 5.41
C ARG A 541 -2.83 22.96 5.85
N ILE A 542 -3.69 21.99 5.43
CA ILE A 542 -3.51 20.57 5.77
C ILE A 542 -2.22 20.00 5.14
N HIS A 543 -1.92 20.35 3.88
CA HIS A 543 -0.69 19.90 3.24
C HIS A 543 0.55 20.54 3.90
N ASN A 544 0.46 21.80 4.32
CA ASN A 544 1.53 22.47 5.08
C ASN A 544 1.74 21.81 6.46
N LEU A 545 0.68 21.42 7.16
CA LEU A 545 0.80 20.68 8.42
C LEU A 545 1.60 19.37 8.22
N ALA A 546 1.33 18.62 7.14
CA ALA A 546 2.10 17.43 6.84
C ALA A 546 3.56 17.74 6.48
N PHE A 547 3.80 18.85 5.76
CA PHE A 547 5.16 19.29 5.40
C PHE A 547 5.97 19.70 6.62
N GLU A 548 5.35 20.41 7.57
CA GLU A 548 6.00 20.89 8.80
C GLU A 548 6.09 19.81 9.90
N ASP A 549 5.20 18.80 9.89
CA ASP A 549 5.25 17.71 10.87
C ASP A 549 6.58 16.97 10.80
N GLU A 550 7.19 16.71 11.95
CA GLU A 550 8.52 16.10 12.02
C GLU A 550 8.56 14.68 11.45
N TRP A 551 7.47 13.92 11.61
CA TRP A 551 7.47 12.47 11.39
C TRP A 551 6.73 12.02 10.12
N ILE A 552 5.91 12.85 9.49
CA ILE A 552 5.23 12.47 8.25
C ILE A 552 6.26 12.44 7.11
N HIS A 553 6.47 11.26 6.52
CA HIS A 553 7.43 11.04 5.44
C HIS A 553 6.84 11.33 4.05
N GLY A 554 5.52 11.27 3.91
CA GLY A 554 4.89 11.53 2.63
C GLY A 554 3.36 11.56 2.68
N LEU A 555 2.76 11.95 1.55
CA LEU A 555 1.32 11.93 1.30
C LEU A 555 1.05 11.21 -0.02
N TYR A 556 0.04 10.35 -0.03
CA TYR A 556 -0.35 9.57 -1.19
C TYR A 556 -1.45 10.27 -2.00
N TYR A 557 -2.64 9.71 -2.12
CA TYR A 557 -3.74 10.32 -2.87
C TYR A 557 -4.41 11.48 -2.12
N VAL A 558 -5.01 12.37 -2.91
CA VAL A 558 -6.10 13.24 -2.46
C VAL A 558 -7.39 12.76 -3.11
N HIS A 559 -8.40 12.49 -2.29
CA HIS A 559 -9.73 12.17 -2.74
C HIS A 559 -10.64 13.39 -2.57
N SER A 560 -11.43 13.72 -3.60
CA SER A 560 -12.41 14.79 -3.57
C SER A 560 -13.80 14.23 -3.90
N LEU A 561 -14.81 14.59 -3.09
CA LEU A 561 -16.21 14.26 -3.37
C LEU A 561 -16.75 15.13 -4.50
N ASN A 562 -17.16 14.51 -5.60
CA ASN A 562 -17.94 15.18 -6.65
C ASN A 562 -19.43 14.96 -6.42
N LYS A 563 -20.27 16.00 -6.56
CA LYS A 563 -21.73 15.89 -6.40
C LYS A 563 -22.41 14.83 -7.29
N GLU A 564 -21.75 14.41 -8.36
CA GLU A 564 -22.25 13.39 -9.30
C GLU A 564 -21.64 12.00 -9.09
N SER A 565 -20.67 11.88 -8.21
CA SER A 565 -20.03 10.58 -7.91
C SER A 565 -20.67 9.95 -6.69
N THR A 566 -21.73 9.15 -6.87
CA THR A 566 -21.75 7.90 -6.11
C THR A 566 -20.34 7.32 -6.21
N TYR A 567 -19.70 7.02 -5.08
CA TYR A 567 -18.35 6.43 -5.05
C TYR A 567 -18.29 5.31 -6.10
N LYS A 568 -17.79 5.67 -7.27
CA LYS A 568 -17.44 4.69 -8.28
C LYS A 568 -16.12 4.16 -7.78
N VAL A 569 -16.10 2.90 -7.35
CA VAL A 569 -14.86 2.14 -7.33
C VAL A 569 -14.33 2.26 -8.75
N ASN A 570 -13.38 3.17 -8.94
CA ASN A 570 -12.79 3.37 -10.24
C ASN A 570 -12.11 2.06 -10.59
N LYS A 571 -12.62 1.34 -11.59
CA LYS A 571 -11.95 0.13 -12.10
C LYS A 571 -10.54 0.44 -12.58
N ASP A 572 -10.25 1.72 -12.80
CA ASP A 572 -9.01 2.24 -13.36
C ASP A 572 -8.04 2.81 -12.30
N GLU A 573 -8.43 2.88 -11.01
CA GLU A 573 -7.46 3.14 -9.96
C GLU A 573 -6.45 1.99 -9.92
N CYS A 574 -5.20 2.36 -10.01
CA CYS A 574 -4.01 1.55 -10.16
C CYS A 574 -4.10 0.19 -9.43
N GLU A 575 -4.40 -0.88 -10.16
CA GLU A 575 -4.35 -2.26 -9.64
C GLU A 575 -2.94 -2.65 -9.18
N GLY A 576 -1.92 -1.88 -9.59
CA GLY A 576 -0.55 -1.98 -9.09
C GLY A 576 -0.40 -1.57 -7.62
N CYS A 577 -1.37 -0.79 -7.09
CA CYS A 577 -1.35 -0.28 -5.72
C CYS A 577 -2.06 -1.19 -4.70
N SER A 578 -2.61 -2.33 -5.12
CA SER A 578 -3.25 -3.29 -4.21
C SER A 578 -2.21 -4.25 -3.62
N GLY A 579 -1.27 -3.69 -2.85
CA GLY A 579 -0.34 -4.44 -2.01
C GLY A 579 -1.02 -5.05 -0.81
#